data_c7d85a1a1c72d0387b792d91268f77ac
#
_entry.id   c7d85a1a1c72d0387b792d91268f77ac
#
_cell.length_a   1.000
_cell.length_b   1.000
_cell.length_c   1.000
_cell.angle_alpha   90.00
_cell.angle_beta   90.00
_cell.angle_gamma   90.00
#
_symmetry.space_group_name_H-M   'P 1'
#
loop_
_entity.id
_entity.type
_entity.pdbx_description
1 polymer ?
#
loop_
_entity_poly.entity_id
_entity_poly.type
_entity_poly.pdbx_seq_one_letter_code
_entity_poly.pdbx_strand_id
1 'polypeptide(L)'
;MADISIEDMLQAGVHFGHQTKYWNPKMEPYIFGIRNKIHMIDLQHTVELLKPALAFIKSVAQKNNKILFVATKRSATNILKEEAERCGMPYVNERWLGGMLTNYKTIRSSINRLENLLRQKEDGTFDKLTKKEGLKLQREIDRLEKAIGGVRDMGGLPDALFVIDVKREAIAISEASKMGIPIVGIVDSNSSPEGIDYLVPGNDDAIRSISLFTRAVSDACLEGSKLATGLKPSPDSTGPKIIKKEEKQESSNKKDLEEDKVKEPKEPQEDEKIKEAKDAEEIKEIVEPVETEEPKEDEKGNEAKVAEATKDKEESVETEEQKEDPKVDSKSEEVEEGRET
;
A
#
# COMPACT_ATOMS: atom_id res chain seq x y z
N MET A 1 -15.64 10.47 17.44
CA MET A 1 -15.60 9.43 16.38
C MET A 1 -16.88 9.57 15.60
N ALA A 2 -16.84 9.59 14.29
CA ALA A 2 -18.04 9.41 13.49
C ALA A 2 -18.56 7.98 13.80
N ASP A 3 -19.72 7.88 14.43
CA ASP A 3 -20.39 6.59 14.60
C ASP A 3 -20.87 6.14 13.23
N ILE A 4 -20.15 5.18 12.65
CA ILE A 4 -20.54 4.57 11.38
C ILE A 4 -21.71 3.66 11.68
N SER A 5 -22.86 3.99 11.10
CA SER A 5 -24.08 3.20 11.25
C SER A 5 -24.07 1.96 10.36
N ILE A 6 -24.88 0.95 10.72
CA ILE A 6 -25.11 -0.22 9.85
C ILE A 6 -25.73 0.21 8.51
N GLU A 7 -26.54 1.28 8.51
CA GLU A 7 -27.15 1.83 7.30
C GLU A 7 -26.12 2.40 6.34
N ASP A 8 -25.10 3.14 6.86
CA ASP A 8 -24.00 3.66 6.06
C ASP A 8 -23.17 2.54 5.42
N MET A 9 -22.91 1.48 6.19
CA MET A 9 -22.19 0.29 5.70
C MET A 9 -23.01 -0.44 4.63
N LEU A 10 -24.34 -0.54 4.81
CA LEU A 10 -25.21 -1.17 3.84
C LEU A 10 -25.22 -0.38 2.52
N GLN A 11 -25.34 0.95 2.59
CA GLN A 11 -25.32 1.83 1.42
C GLN A 11 -23.97 1.83 0.70
N ALA A 12 -22.86 1.70 1.45
CA ALA A 12 -21.52 1.57 0.91
C ALA A 12 -21.27 0.17 0.29
N GLY A 13 -22.13 -0.81 0.57
CA GLY A 13 -22.00 -2.17 0.06
C GLY A 13 -20.95 -3.01 0.78
N VAL A 14 -20.66 -2.71 2.05
CA VAL A 14 -19.69 -3.44 2.90
C VAL A 14 -20.08 -4.91 3.08
N HIS A 15 -21.37 -5.22 3.06
CA HIS A 15 -21.93 -6.54 3.26
C HIS A 15 -21.69 -7.51 2.09
N PHE A 16 -21.27 -7.05 0.92
CA PHE A 16 -20.97 -7.92 -0.22
C PHE A 16 -19.59 -8.53 -0.08
N GLY A 17 -19.52 -9.84 -0.06
CA GLY A 17 -18.28 -10.58 -0.18
C GLY A 17 -18.06 -11.13 -1.59
N HIS A 18 -17.20 -12.10 -1.70
CA HIS A 18 -16.86 -12.77 -2.95
C HIS A 18 -17.80 -13.94 -3.26
N GLN A 19 -17.66 -14.47 -4.47
CA GLN A 19 -18.43 -15.65 -4.91
C GLN A 19 -18.10 -16.86 -4.02
N THR A 20 -19.12 -17.71 -3.77
CA THR A 20 -19.01 -18.92 -2.94
C THR A 20 -17.88 -19.86 -3.36
N LYS A 21 -17.49 -19.84 -4.64
CA LYS A 21 -16.39 -20.65 -5.18
C LYS A 21 -15.01 -20.28 -4.60
N TYR A 22 -14.82 -19.03 -4.18
CA TYR A 22 -13.50 -18.49 -3.79
C TYR A 22 -13.38 -18.18 -2.31
N TRP A 23 -14.36 -18.51 -1.50
CA TRP A 23 -14.39 -18.19 -0.08
C TRP A 23 -13.34 -18.95 0.74
N ASN A 24 -12.99 -18.40 1.88
CA ASN A 24 -12.13 -19.06 2.86
C ASN A 24 -12.99 -19.60 4.01
N PRO A 25 -12.92 -20.92 4.36
CA PRO A 25 -13.69 -21.49 5.46
C PRO A 25 -13.46 -20.81 6.82
N LYS A 26 -12.28 -20.22 7.05
CA LYS A 26 -11.98 -19.48 8.29
C LYS A 26 -12.79 -18.21 8.47
N MET A 27 -13.42 -17.73 7.40
CA MET A 27 -14.33 -16.58 7.44
C MET A 27 -15.79 -16.95 7.75
N GLU A 28 -16.09 -18.22 7.93
CA GLU A 28 -17.45 -18.71 8.24
C GLU A 28 -18.13 -17.96 9.40
N PRO A 29 -17.47 -17.64 10.54
CA PRO A 29 -18.09 -16.93 11.65
C PRO A 29 -18.55 -15.51 11.32
N TYR A 30 -18.03 -14.91 10.22
CA TYR A 30 -18.30 -13.53 9.82
C TYR A 30 -19.26 -13.44 8.62
N ILE A 31 -19.76 -14.60 8.16
CA ILE A 31 -20.65 -14.68 7.01
C ILE A 31 -22.08 -14.84 7.50
N PHE A 32 -22.93 -13.88 7.14
CA PHE A 32 -24.39 -13.93 7.44
C PHE A 32 -25.13 -14.99 6.62
N GLY A 33 -24.72 -15.19 5.36
CA GLY A 33 -25.39 -16.13 4.46
C GLY A 33 -24.93 -16.01 3.01
N ILE A 34 -25.69 -16.63 2.11
CA ILE A 34 -25.40 -16.65 0.67
C ILE A 34 -26.61 -16.10 -0.09
N ARG A 35 -26.36 -15.13 -0.99
CA ARG A 35 -27.37 -14.62 -1.93
C ARG A 35 -26.78 -14.55 -3.33
N ASN A 36 -27.47 -15.10 -4.31
CA ASN A 36 -27.02 -15.10 -5.72
C ASN A 36 -25.58 -15.63 -5.93
N LYS A 37 -25.20 -16.69 -5.24
CA LYS A 37 -23.85 -17.29 -5.26
C LYS A 37 -22.74 -16.35 -4.74
N ILE A 38 -23.09 -15.32 -3.95
CA ILE A 38 -22.18 -14.39 -3.30
C ILE A 38 -22.38 -14.54 -1.79
N HIS A 39 -21.27 -14.58 -1.03
CA HIS A 39 -21.32 -14.53 0.42
C HIS A 39 -21.71 -13.13 0.89
N MET A 40 -22.55 -13.07 1.90
CA MET A 40 -22.93 -11.82 2.56
C MET A 40 -22.24 -11.75 3.90
N ILE A 41 -21.48 -10.69 4.14
CA ILE A 41 -20.77 -10.44 5.39
C ILE A 41 -21.74 -9.89 6.43
N ASP A 42 -21.61 -10.33 7.67
CA ASP A 42 -22.41 -9.85 8.79
C ASP A 42 -21.90 -8.48 9.27
N LEU A 43 -22.73 -7.45 9.05
CA LEU A 43 -22.41 -6.08 9.43
C LEU A 43 -22.44 -5.86 10.95
N GLN A 44 -23.12 -6.68 11.73
CA GLN A 44 -23.10 -6.58 13.20
C GLN A 44 -21.70 -6.85 13.71
N HIS A 45 -21.08 -7.94 13.27
CA HIS A 45 -19.68 -8.24 13.58
C HIS A 45 -18.72 -7.16 13.04
N THR A 46 -18.99 -6.61 11.84
CA THR A 46 -18.17 -5.53 11.28
C THR A 46 -18.15 -4.30 12.19
N VAL A 47 -19.32 -3.85 12.68
CA VAL A 47 -19.42 -2.68 13.58
C VAL A 47 -18.74 -2.95 14.92
N GLU A 48 -18.94 -4.14 15.50
CA GLU A 48 -18.34 -4.51 16.77
C GLU A 48 -16.82 -4.56 16.71
N LEU A 49 -16.25 -5.11 15.64
CA LEU A 49 -14.80 -5.26 15.46
C LEU A 49 -14.14 -3.97 14.94
N LEU A 50 -14.86 -3.10 14.25
CA LEU A 50 -14.35 -1.82 13.78
C LEU A 50 -14.06 -0.85 14.95
N LYS A 51 -14.89 -0.85 15.98
CA LYS A 51 -14.73 0.05 17.14
C LYS A 51 -13.37 -0.11 17.85
N PRO A 52 -12.96 -1.32 18.28
CA PRO A 52 -11.64 -1.52 18.89
C PRO A 52 -10.49 -1.23 17.92
N ALA A 53 -10.65 -1.52 16.63
CA ALA A 53 -9.67 -1.19 15.59
C ALA A 53 -9.43 0.33 15.49
N LEU A 54 -10.49 1.13 15.41
CA LEU A 54 -10.40 2.60 15.39
C LEU A 54 -9.86 3.17 16.71
N ALA A 55 -10.22 2.58 17.85
CA ALA A 55 -9.68 2.99 19.15
C ALA A 55 -8.17 2.73 19.23
N PHE A 56 -7.70 1.59 18.72
CA PHE A 56 -6.28 1.28 18.61
C PHE A 56 -5.55 2.29 17.71
N ILE A 57 -6.02 2.53 16.49
CA ILE A 57 -5.47 3.52 15.55
C ILE A 57 -5.34 4.90 16.22
N LYS A 58 -6.40 5.35 16.89
CA LYS A 58 -6.41 6.62 17.63
C LYS A 58 -5.35 6.65 18.74
N SER A 59 -5.18 5.56 19.48
CA SER A 59 -4.17 5.47 20.53
C SER A 59 -2.73 5.54 19.99
N VAL A 60 -2.47 4.94 18.82
CA VAL A 60 -1.18 5.00 18.12
C VAL A 60 -0.91 6.44 17.64
N ALA A 61 -1.89 7.06 16.99
CA ALA A 61 -1.77 8.44 16.52
C ALA A 61 -1.63 9.46 17.65
N GLN A 62 -2.24 9.23 18.82
CA GLN A 62 -2.11 10.07 20.00
C GLN A 62 -0.67 10.10 20.55
N LYS A 63 0.11 9.06 20.31
CA LYS A 63 1.54 9.00 20.69
C LYS A 63 2.46 9.59 19.62
N ASN A 64 1.93 10.25 18.60
CA ASN A 64 2.66 10.71 17.38
C ASN A 64 3.38 9.59 16.63
N ASN A 65 2.91 8.36 16.79
CA ASN A 65 3.42 7.20 16.10
C ASN A 65 2.88 7.13 14.67
N LYS A 66 3.60 6.44 13.77
CA LYS A 66 3.27 6.35 12.35
C LYS A 66 2.47 5.10 12.05
N ILE A 67 1.38 5.27 11.32
CA ILE A 67 0.53 4.20 10.82
C ILE A 67 0.72 4.13 9.31
N LEU A 68 1.16 2.98 8.81
CA LEU A 68 1.37 2.78 7.38
C LEU A 68 0.10 2.24 6.73
N PHE A 69 -0.44 3.00 5.77
CA PHE A 69 -1.60 2.63 4.97
C PHE A 69 -1.15 1.80 3.78
N VAL A 70 -1.72 0.60 3.60
CA VAL A 70 -1.32 -0.35 2.56
C VAL A 70 -2.52 -0.84 1.77
N ALA A 71 -2.54 -0.55 0.48
CA ALA A 71 -3.48 -1.14 -0.47
C ALA A 71 -2.97 -0.98 -1.90
N THR A 72 -2.59 -2.06 -2.55
CA THR A 72 -2.12 -2.05 -3.94
C THR A 72 -3.23 -2.39 -4.95
N LYS A 73 -4.47 -2.50 -4.48
CA LYS A 73 -5.63 -2.74 -5.32
C LYS A 73 -6.01 -1.49 -6.11
N ARG A 74 -6.23 -1.63 -7.42
CA ARG A 74 -6.52 -0.49 -8.30
C ARG A 74 -7.70 0.38 -7.86
N SER A 75 -8.74 -0.22 -7.24
CA SER A 75 -9.88 0.51 -6.70
C SER A 75 -9.55 1.33 -5.45
N ALA A 76 -8.48 0.98 -4.72
CA ALA A 76 -8.08 1.61 -3.48
C ALA A 76 -6.97 2.66 -3.67
N THR A 77 -6.17 2.57 -4.75
CA THR A 77 -4.94 3.36 -4.98
C THR A 77 -5.10 4.86 -4.72
N ASN A 78 -6.11 5.50 -5.30
CA ASN A 78 -6.32 6.94 -5.18
C ASN A 78 -6.92 7.31 -3.83
N ILE A 79 -7.93 6.56 -3.38
CA ILE A 79 -8.62 6.82 -2.10
C ILE A 79 -7.65 6.70 -0.93
N LEU A 80 -6.82 5.66 -0.94
CA LEU A 80 -5.82 5.43 0.10
C LEU A 80 -4.83 6.59 0.17
N LYS A 81 -4.34 7.04 -0.99
CA LYS A 81 -3.42 8.18 -1.10
C LYS A 81 -4.02 9.46 -0.53
N GLU A 82 -5.22 9.84 -1.01
CA GLU A 82 -5.91 11.05 -0.57
C GLU A 82 -6.14 11.07 0.95
N GLU A 83 -6.62 9.96 1.50
CA GLU A 83 -6.92 9.86 2.93
C GLU A 83 -5.67 9.76 3.81
N ALA A 84 -4.61 9.11 3.34
CA ALA A 84 -3.33 9.06 4.05
C ALA A 84 -2.65 10.44 4.05
N GLU A 85 -2.64 11.15 2.92
CA GLU A 85 -2.15 12.53 2.83
C GLU A 85 -2.97 13.48 3.71
N ARG A 86 -4.30 13.31 3.78
CA ARG A 86 -5.19 14.10 4.64
C ARG A 86 -4.82 13.99 6.13
N CYS A 87 -4.41 12.82 6.59
CA CYS A 87 -4.01 12.61 7.99
C CYS A 87 -2.49 12.68 8.22
N GLY A 88 -1.68 12.91 7.19
CA GLY A 88 -0.22 13.02 7.29
C GLY A 88 0.47 11.70 7.66
N MET A 89 -0.13 10.59 7.25
CA MET A 89 0.42 9.25 7.48
C MET A 89 1.07 8.69 6.22
N PRO A 90 2.11 7.84 6.35
CA PRO A 90 2.75 7.19 5.22
C PRO A 90 1.82 6.17 4.55
N TYR A 91 2.03 5.94 3.26
CA TYR A 91 1.21 4.99 2.49
C TYR A 91 1.99 4.24 1.41
N VAL A 92 1.46 3.06 1.03
CA VAL A 92 1.89 2.26 -0.13
C VAL A 92 0.64 1.89 -0.93
N ASN A 93 0.52 2.49 -2.12
CA ASN A 93 -0.69 2.38 -2.94
C ASN A 93 -0.48 1.74 -4.32
N GLU A 94 0.76 1.53 -4.77
CA GLU A 94 1.03 0.97 -6.10
C GLU A 94 1.53 -0.48 -6.02
N ARG A 95 2.65 -0.70 -5.34
CA ARG A 95 3.25 -2.03 -5.20
C ARG A 95 4.05 -2.15 -3.91
N TRP A 96 3.77 -3.18 -3.13
CA TRP A 96 4.63 -3.55 -2.01
C TRP A 96 5.95 -4.12 -2.52
N LEU A 97 7.05 -3.52 -2.12
CA LEU A 97 8.39 -4.04 -2.41
C LEU A 97 8.77 -5.04 -1.31
N GLY A 98 9.19 -6.26 -1.69
CA GLY A 98 9.68 -7.21 -0.71
C GLY A 98 10.82 -6.62 0.12
N GLY A 99 10.74 -6.77 1.44
CA GLY A 99 11.72 -6.21 2.36
C GLY A 99 11.44 -4.77 2.81
N MET A 100 10.25 -4.21 2.56
CA MET A 100 9.93 -2.84 3.00
C MET A 100 10.04 -2.65 4.50
N LEU A 101 9.71 -3.66 5.29
CA LEU A 101 9.85 -3.65 6.74
C LEU A 101 11.09 -4.43 7.19
N THR A 102 11.26 -5.65 6.70
CA THR A 102 12.33 -6.56 7.12
C THR A 102 13.72 -6.13 6.64
N ASN A 103 13.83 -5.40 5.52
CA ASN A 103 15.07 -4.85 4.99
C ASN A 103 14.98 -3.33 4.79
N TYR A 104 14.49 -2.63 5.82
CA TYR A 104 14.26 -1.19 5.77
C TYR A 104 15.53 -0.38 5.44
N LYS A 105 16.73 -0.88 5.79
CA LYS A 105 18.01 -0.23 5.44
C LYS A 105 18.17 -0.04 3.94
N THR A 106 17.82 -1.04 3.14
CA THR A 106 17.89 -0.97 1.67
C THR A 106 16.83 -0.03 1.10
N ILE A 107 15.61 -0.05 1.68
CA ILE A 107 14.53 0.89 1.30
C ILE A 107 14.96 2.32 1.58
N ARG A 108 15.57 2.61 2.73
CA ARG A 108 16.09 3.93 3.07
C ARG A 108 17.17 4.41 2.08
N SER A 109 18.05 3.51 1.61
CA SER A 109 19.02 3.84 0.56
C SER A 109 18.31 4.25 -0.75
N SER A 110 17.20 3.58 -1.09
CA SER A 110 16.39 3.92 -2.25
C SER A 110 15.66 5.27 -2.08
N ILE A 111 15.18 5.57 -0.86
CA ILE A 111 14.60 6.88 -0.51
C ILE A 111 15.63 7.98 -0.68
N ASN A 112 16.83 7.82 -0.10
CA ASN A 112 17.92 8.79 -0.23
C ASN A 112 18.32 8.99 -1.71
N ARG A 113 18.28 7.92 -2.52
CA ARG A 113 18.53 8.01 -3.96
C ARG A 113 17.47 8.86 -4.66
N LEU A 114 16.18 8.66 -4.33
CA LEU A 114 15.07 9.47 -4.84
C LEU A 114 15.25 10.95 -4.47
N GLU A 115 15.52 11.25 -3.21
CA GLU A 115 15.73 12.62 -2.72
C GLU A 115 16.89 13.30 -3.43
N ASN A 116 18.01 12.59 -3.63
CA ASN A 116 19.16 13.12 -4.35
C ASN A 116 18.83 13.42 -5.81
N LEU A 117 18.05 12.56 -6.48
CA LEU A 117 17.61 12.79 -7.85
C LEU A 117 16.65 13.98 -7.96
N LEU A 118 15.74 14.13 -7.01
CA LEU A 118 14.84 15.29 -6.95
C LEU A 118 15.60 16.58 -6.74
N ARG A 119 16.58 16.60 -5.82
CA ARG A 119 17.44 17.75 -5.57
C ARG A 119 18.26 18.12 -6.81
N GLN A 120 18.87 17.13 -7.50
CA GLN A 120 19.58 17.36 -8.75
C GLN A 120 18.70 17.94 -9.86
N LYS A 121 17.42 17.58 -9.87
CA LYS A 121 16.42 18.15 -10.80
C LYS A 121 16.13 19.60 -10.46
N GLU A 122 15.94 19.93 -9.17
CA GLU A 122 15.70 21.30 -8.69
C GLU A 122 16.91 22.22 -8.91
N ASP A 123 18.14 21.69 -8.73
CA ASP A 123 19.41 22.43 -8.95
C ASP A 123 19.71 22.69 -10.44
N GLY A 124 18.83 22.26 -11.38
CA GLY A 124 19.05 22.42 -12.82
C GLY A 124 20.20 21.59 -13.39
N THR A 125 20.67 20.57 -12.64
CA THR A 125 21.74 19.68 -13.11
C THR A 125 21.27 18.87 -14.32
N PHE A 126 19.97 18.59 -14.45
CA PHE A 126 19.40 17.87 -15.59
C PHE A 126 19.51 18.65 -16.91
N ASP A 127 19.51 19.98 -16.86
CA ASP A 127 19.65 20.84 -18.05
C ASP A 127 21.06 20.79 -18.66
N LYS A 128 22.06 20.38 -17.86
CA LYS A 128 23.45 20.22 -18.29
C LYS A 128 23.73 18.84 -18.91
N LEU A 129 22.79 17.89 -18.77
CA LEU A 129 22.92 16.54 -19.29
C LEU A 129 22.40 16.41 -20.72
N THR A 130 22.80 15.33 -21.41
CA THR A 130 22.19 15.02 -22.71
C THR A 130 20.71 14.68 -22.53
N LYS A 131 19.86 14.97 -23.55
CA LYS A 131 18.42 14.64 -23.52
C LYS A 131 18.15 13.18 -23.19
N LYS A 132 19.01 12.26 -23.63
CA LYS A 132 18.88 10.82 -23.37
C LYS A 132 19.11 10.50 -21.89
N GLU A 133 20.09 11.10 -21.27
CA GLU A 133 20.43 10.92 -19.85
C GLU A 133 19.33 11.54 -18.97
N GLY A 134 18.90 12.77 -19.27
CA GLY A 134 17.82 13.42 -18.54
C GLY A 134 16.52 12.61 -18.55
N LEU A 135 16.15 12.05 -19.70
CA LEU A 135 14.98 11.16 -19.80
C LEU A 135 15.15 9.85 -19.00
N LYS A 136 16.39 9.29 -18.94
CA LYS A 136 16.65 8.08 -18.16
C LYS A 136 16.50 8.37 -16.66
N LEU A 137 17.05 9.48 -16.17
CA LEU A 137 16.94 9.90 -14.78
C LEU A 137 15.47 10.25 -14.41
N GLN A 138 14.75 10.94 -15.30
CA GLN A 138 13.33 11.22 -15.07
C GLN A 138 12.50 9.93 -14.91
N ARG A 139 12.71 8.94 -15.76
CA ARG A 139 12.04 7.63 -15.64
C ARG A 139 12.43 6.88 -14.36
N GLU A 140 13.65 7.08 -13.88
CA GLU A 140 14.10 6.52 -12.59
C GLU A 140 13.36 7.20 -11.44
N ILE A 141 13.24 8.53 -11.44
CA ILE A 141 12.44 9.28 -10.47
C ILE A 141 11.00 8.79 -10.47
N ASP A 142 10.33 8.77 -11.62
CA ASP A 142 8.92 8.36 -11.73
C ASP A 142 8.70 6.94 -11.20
N ARG A 143 9.65 6.04 -11.45
CA ARG A 143 9.59 4.66 -10.94
C ARG A 143 9.76 4.58 -9.43
N LEU A 144 10.73 5.32 -8.87
CA LEU A 144 10.97 5.36 -7.43
C LEU A 144 9.84 6.05 -6.69
N GLU A 145 9.34 7.16 -7.21
CA GLU A 145 8.22 7.91 -6.62
C GLU A 145 6.95 7.07 -6.53
N LYS A 146 6.62 6.32 -7.58
CA LYS A 146 5.50 5.37 -7.56
C LYS A 146 5.67 4.26 -6.53
N ALA A 147 6.91 3.76 -6.33
CA ALA A 147 7.14 2.63 -5.46
C ALA A 147 7.28 3.00 -3.99
N ILE A 148 7.94 4.12 -3.69
CA ILE A 148 8.34 4.50 -2.32
C ILE A 148 8.02 5.96 -1.97
N GLY A 149 7.37 6.72 -2.86
CA GLY A 149 7.04 8.12 -2.61
C GLY A 149 6.22 8.34 -1.35
N GLY A 150 5.21 7.49 -1.10
CA GLY A 150 4.36 7.59 0.08
C GLY A 150 5.02 7.21 1.41
N VAL A 151 6.20 6.57 1.39
CA VAL A 151 6.96 6.20 2.60
C VAL A 151 8.20 7.08 2.83
N ARG A 152 8.42 8.10 1.99
CA ARG A 152 9.58 8.99 2.07
C ARG A 152 9.72 9.64 3.46
N ASP A 153 8.62 10.18 3.98
CA ASP A 153 8.59 10.94 5.23
C ASP A 153 8.31 10.08 6.47
N MET A 154 8.41 8.75 6.33
CA MET A 154 8.12 7.82 7.44
C MET A 154 9.16 7.90 8.57
N GLY A 155 10.43 8.15 8.23
CA GLY A 155 11.53 8.35 9.19
C GLY A 155 12.06 7.08 9.86
N GLY A 156 11.29 6.01 9.93
CA GLY A 156 11.62 4.73 10.58
C GLY A 156 10.65 3.64 10.21
N LEU A 157 10.59 2.57 11.00
CA LEU A 157 9.54 1.56 10.88
C LEU A 157 8.21 2.12 11.39
N PRO A 158 7.08 1.73 10.81
CA PRO A 158 5.76 2.12 11.30
C PRO A 158 5.42 1.37 12.60
N ASP A 159 4.58 1.97 13.43
CA ASP A 159 4.11 1.38 14.69
C ASP A 159 2.85 0.54 14.52
N ALA A 160 2.15 0.71 13.42
CA ALA A 160 0.99 -0.09 13.03
C ALA A 160 0.81 -0.09 11.51
N LEU A 161 0.19 -1.15 10.98
CA LEU A 161 -0.25 -1.23 9.59
C LEU A 161 -1.78 -1.16 9.52
N PHE A 162 -2.29 -0.43 8.53
CA PHE A 162 -3.68 -0.52 8.08
C PHE A 162 -3.69 -1.11 6.67
N VAL A 163 -4.32 -2.28 6.49
CA VAL A 163 -4.25 -3.07 5.26
C VAL A 163 -5.65 -3.27 4.68
N ILE A 164 -5.80 -3.02 3.38
CA ILE A 164 -7.00 -3.34 2.60
C ILE A 164 -6.63 -4.45 1.61
N ASP A 165 -7.46 -5.48 1.50
CA ASP A 165 -7.23 -6.69 0.70
C ASP A 165 -6.05 -7.53 1.23
N VAL A 166 -6.28 -8.17 2.35
CA VAL A 166 -5.32 -9.04 3.08
C VAL A 166 -4.70 -10.12 2.19
N LYS A 167 -5.48 -10.69 1.28
CA LYS A 167 -5.00 -11.74 0.39
C LYS A 167 -3.95 -11.22 -0.59
N ARG A 168 -4.14 -10.01 -1.11
CA ARG A 168 -3.22 -9.37 -2.03
C ARG A 168 -1.95 -8.90 -1.33
N GLU A 169 -2.10 -8.38 -0.13
CA GLU A 169 -1.00 -7.81 0.67
C GLU A 169 -0.35 -8.83 1.63
N ALA A 170 -0.44 -10.12 1.32
CA ALA A 170 0.09 -11.21 2.17
C ALA A 170 1.59 -11.05 2.49
N ILE A 171 2.37 -10.46 1.59
CA ILE A 171 3.80 -10.18 1.81
C ILE A 171 3.96 -9.12 2.90
N ALA A 172 3.19 -8.03 2.84
CA ALA A 172 3.22 -6.96 3.83
C ALA A 172 2.85 -7.48 5.21
N ILE A 173 1.80 -8.29 5.31
CA ILE A 173 1.34 -8.94 6.54
C ILE A 173 2.41 -9.86 7.11
N SER A 174 3.03 -10.71 6.28
CA SER A 174 4.11 -11.61 6.71
C SER A 174 5.33 -10.84 7.23
N GLU A 175 5.69 -9.72 6.60
CA GLU A 175 6.79 -8.87 7.07
C GLU A 175 6.45 -8.16 8.37
N ALA A 176 5.25 -7.59 8.49
CA ALA A 176 4.79 -6.92 9.70
C ALA A 176 4.73 -7.88 10.89
N SER A 177 4.19 -9.07 10.68
CA SER A 177 4.13 -10.14 11.69
C SER A 177 5.54 -10.55 12.17
N LYS A 178 6.53 -10.68 11.25
CA LYS A 178 7.93 -10.96 11.60
C LYS A 178 8.57 -9.84 12.42
N MET A 179 8.17 -8.60 12.19
CA MET A 179 8.68 -7.43 12.91
C MET A 179 7.90 -7.14 14.20
N GLY A 180 6.82 -7.87 14.48
CA GLY A 180 5.95 -7.64 15.62
C GLY A 180 5.16 -6.34 15.54
N ILE A 181 4.86 -5.86 14.32
CA ILE A 181 4.09 -4.65 14.08
C ILE A 181 2.61 -5.03 13.99
N PRO A 182 1.74 -4.46 14.84
CA PRO A 182 0.31 -4.79 14.86
C PRO A 182 -0.40 -4.36 13.56
N ILE A 183 -1.33 -5.20 13.13
CA ILE A 183 -2.02 -5.08 11.85
C ILE A 183 -3.52 -4.89 12.08
N VAL A 184 -4.06 -3.82 11.51
CA VAL A 184 -5.50 -3.59 11.32
C VAL A 184 -5.83 -3.95 9.87
N GLY A 185 -6.66 -4.96 9.64
CA GLY A 185 -6.95 -5.47 8.30
C GLY A 185 -8.43 -5.50 7.96
N ILE A 186 -8.78 -5.01 6.77
CA ILE A 186 -10.11 -5.25 6.17
C ILE A 186 -10.05 -6.59 5.46
N VAL A 187 -10.91 -7.51 5.90
CA VAL A 187 -10.88 -8.92 5.48
C VAL A 187 -12.18 -9.27 4.78
N ASP A 188 -12.10 -9.62 3.52
CA ASP A 188 -13.24 -10.12 2.74
C ASP A 188 -13.36 -11.65 2.88
N SER A 189 -14.46 -12.21 2.44
CA SER A 189 -14.81 -13.62 2.49
C SER A 189 -13.81 -14.58 1.81
N ASN A 190 -12.95 -14.08 0.91
CA ASN A 190 -11.92 -14.84 0.18
C ASN A 190 -10.54 -14.84 0.85
N SER A 191 -10.39 -14.09 1.94
CA SER A 191 -9.12 -13.83 2.61
C SER A 191 -8.95 -14.68 3.87
N SER A 192 -7.71 -14.84 4.36
CA SER A 192 -7.46 -15.50 5.65
C SER A 192 -7.44 -14.47 6.77
N PRO A 193 -8.12 -14.70 7.89
CA PRO A 193 -8.07 -13.84 9.07
C PRO A 193 -6.77 -13.97 9.86
N GLU A 194 -5.90 -14.90 9.50
CA GLU A 194 -4.68 -15.20 10.24
C GLU A 194 -3.62 -14.10 10.10
N GLY A 195 -2.93 -13.82 11.21
CA GLY A 195 -1.86 -12.82 11.25
C GLY A 195 -2.35 -11.38 11.32
N ILE A 196 -3.64 -11.16 11.64
CA ILE A 196 -4.25 -9.82 11.80
C ILE A 196 -4.67 -9.65 13.25
N ASP A 197 -4.18 -8.60 13.89
CA ASP A 197 -4.49 -8.32 15.29
C ASP A 197 -5.88 -7.68 15.47
N TYR A 198 -6.26 -6.81 14.55
CA TYR A 198 -7.57 -6.14 14.52
C TYR A 198 -8.25 -6.43 13.18
N LEU A 199 -8.99 -7.52 13.17
CA LEU A 199 -9.73 -7.95 12.00
C LEU A 199 -11.04 -7.17 11.88
N VAL A 200 -11.32 -6.63 10.70
CA VAL A 200 -12.59 -5.99 10.35
C VAL A 200 -13.16 -6.67 9.12
N PRO A 201 -14.24 -7.47 9.25
CA PRO A 201 -14.87 -8.10 8.10
C PRO A 201 -15.52 -7.04 7.21
N GLY A 202 -15.28 -7.12 5.91
CA GLY A 202 -15.87 -6.13 4.99
C GLY A 202 -15.43 -6.30 3.55
N ASN A 203 -16.18 -5.69 2.66
CA ASN A 203 -15.92 -5.69 1.23
C ASN A 203 -14.67 -4.85 0.89
N ASP A 204 -13.70 -5.47 0.25
CA ASP A 204 -12.45 -4.84 -0.20
C ASP A 204 -12.43 -4.49 -1.69
N ASP A 205 -13.54 -4.76 -2.45
CA ASP A 205 -13.67 -4.49 -3.88
C ASP A 205 -14.38 -3.18 -4.18
N ALA A 206 -15.45 -2.88 -3.44
CA ALA A 206 -16.30 -1.75 -3.72
C ALA A 206 -15.63 -0.43 -3.31
N ILE A 207 -15.51 0.52 -4.24
CA ILE A 207 -14.93 1.84 -4.02
C ILE A 207 -15.55 2.56 -2.82
N ARG A 208 -16.88 2.47 -2.64
CA ARG A 208 -17.60 3.10 -1.52
C ARG A 208 -17.25 2.47 -0.18
N SER A 209 -17.10 1.14 -0.14
CA SER A 209 -16.70 0.41 1.07
C SER A 209 -15.27 0.77 1.47
N ILE A 210 -14.34 0.75 0.50
CA ILE A 210 -12.94 1.16 0.70
C ILE A 210 -12.86 2.60 1.22
N SER A 211 -13.61 3.53 0.60
CA SER A 211 -13.64 4.93 1.02
C SER A 211 -14.17 5.10 2.44
N LEU A 212 -15.23 4.36 2.82
CA LEU A 212 -15.80 4.39 4.15
C LEU A 212 -14.78 3.97 5.22
N PHE A 213 -14.10 2.83 5.03
CA PHE A 213 -13.11 2.35 5.98
C PHE A 213 -11.87 3.24 6.04
N THR A 214 -11.34 3.63 4.88
CA THR A 214 -10.12 4.46 4.82
C THR A 214 -10.36 5.82 5.47
N ARG A 215 -11.52 6.42 5.22
CA ARG A 215 -11.94 7.69 5.84
C ARG A 215 -12.09 7.55 7.36
N ALA A 216 -12.72 6.48 7.84
CA ALA A 216 -12.88 6.23 9.26
C ALA A 216 -11.53 6.13 9.99
N VAL A 217 -10.57 5.41 9.39
CA VAL A 217 -9.20 5.27 9.91
C VAL A 217 -8.48 6.61 9.87
N SER A 218 -8.58 7.37 8.77
CA SER A 218 -7.99 8.70 8.65
C SER A 218 -8.55 9.68 9.69
N ASP A 219 -9.87 9.66 9.93
CA ASP A 219 -10.51 10.47 10.97
C ASP A 219 -10.04 10.08 12.38
N ALA A 220 -9.87 8.79 12.66
CA ALA A 220 -9.31 8.32 13.92
C ALA A 220 -7.85 8.78 14.12
N CYS A 221 -7.03 8.79 13.06
CA CYS A 221 -5.67 9.35 13.08
C CYS A 221 -5.68 10.84 13.40
N LEU A 222 -6.56 11.62 12.75
CA LEU A 222 -6.68 13.06 12.98
C LEU A 222 -7.16 13.39 14.41
N GLU A 223 -8.12 12.62 14.93
CA GLU A 223 -8.56 12.77 16.32
C GLU A 223 -7.44 12.44 17.31
N GLY A 224 -6.67 11.37 17.05
CA GLY A 224 -5.50 11.01 17.86
C GLY A 224 -4.46 12.13 17.87
N SER A 225 -4.09 12.65 16.73
CA SER A 225 -3.11 13.74 16.59
C SER A 225 -3.56 15.04 17.28
N LYS A 226 -4.86 15.38 17.21
CA LYS A 226 -5.41 16.54 17.93
C LYS A 226 -5.28 16.38 19.44
N LEU A 227 -5.47 15.19 19.97
CA LEU A 227 -5.30 14.90 21.40
C LEU A 227 -3.83 14.97 21.82
N ALA A 228 -2.90 14.55 20.97
CA ALA A 228 -1.45 14.65 21.20
C ALA A 228 -1.00 16.11 21.31
N THR A 229 -1.55 17.02 20.49
CA THR A 229 -1.22 18.46 20.53
C THR A 229 -1.95 19.26 21.60
N GLY A 230 -2.76 18.61 22.45
CA GLY A 230 -3.51 19.27 23.52
C GLY A 230 -4.67 20.16 23.04
N LEU A 231 -4.98 20.17 21.76
CA LEU A 231 -6.11 20.87 21.18
C LEU A 231 -7.39 20.05 21.39
N LYS A 232 -8.29 20.55 22.27
CA LYS A 232 -9.63 19.96 22.42
C LYS A 232 -10.35 19.96 21.06
N PRO A 233 -11.02 18.88 20.67
CA PRO A 233 -11.78 18.85 19.43
C PRO A 233 -12.92 19.87 19.50
N SER A 234 -12.93 20.85 18.60
CA SER A 234 -14.09 21.71 18.38
C SER A 234 -15.12 20.96 17.55
N PRO A 235 -16.42 21.01 17.90
CA PRO A 235 -17.46 20.21 17.24
C PRO A 235 -17.90 20.73 15.86
N ASP A 236 -17.21 21.70 15.24
CA ASP A 236 -17.60 22.24 13.95
C ASP A 236 -16.38 22.54 13.06
N SER A 237 -16.16 21.71 12.05
CA SER A 237 -15.45 22.15 10.84
C SER A 237 -15.84 21.31 9.62
N THR A 238 -17.08 21.46 9.17
CA THR A 238 -17.49 21.20 7.79
C THR A 238 -17.23 22.48 6.98
N GLY A 239 -16.24 22.44 6.06
CA GLY A 239 -16.08 23.47 5.03
C GLY A 239 -14.66 24.04 4.86
N PRO A 240 -14.20 24.21 3.61
CA PRO A 240 -12.86 24.74 3.32
C PRO A 240 -12.82 26.25 3.61
N LYS A 241 -12.01 26.69 4.58
CA LYS A 241 -11.73 28.12 4.78
C LYS A 241 -10.55 28.57 3.92
N ILE A 242 -10.87 29.41 2.94
CA ILE A 242 -9.94 30.19 2.14
C ILE A 242 -9.20 31.16 3.08
N ILE A 243 -7.89 31.02 3.20
CA ILE A 243 -7.04 31.95 3.95
C ILE A 243 -6.76 33.15 3.05
N LYS A 244 -7.37 34.30 3.37
CA LYS A 244 -6.96 35.60 2.86
C LYS A 244 -5.73 36.08 3.64
N LYS A 245 -4.66 36.37 2.91
CA LYS A 245 -3.51 37.13 3.41
C LYS A 245 -3.96 38.53 3.76
N GLU A 246 -3.79 38.96 4.98
CA GLU A 246 -3.80 40.39 5.36
C GLU A 246 -2.35 40.82 5.63
N GLU A 247 -1.93 41.78 4.82
CA GLU A 247 -0.75 42.62 5.02
C GLU A 247 -0.97 43.52 6.24
N LYS A 248 -0.01 43.60 7.13
CA LYS A 248 0.04 44.61 8.18
C LYS A 248 1.30 45.44 8.04
N GLN A 249 1.05 46.70 7.75
CA GLN A 249 1.98 47.81 7.65
C GLN A 249 2.67 48.15 8.97
N GLU A 250 3.85 48.72 8.80
CA GLU A 250 4.72 49.34 9.80
C GLU A 250 4.06 50.47 10.58
N SER A 251 4.41 50.65 11.84
CA SER A 251 4.60 51.96 12.44
C SER A 251 5.60 51.95 13.58
N SER A 252 6.59 52.81 13.38
CA SER A 252 7.64 53.34 14.21
C SER A 252 7.30 53.62 15.66
N ASN A 253 8.25 53.44 16.57
CA ASN A 253 8.70 54.55 17.45
C ASN A 253 10.09 54.29 18.07
N LYS A 254 10.83 55.39 18.07
CA LYS A 254 12.17 55.65 18.57
C LYS A 254 12.23 55.75 20.09
N LYS A 255 13.44 55.53 20.58
CA LYS A 255 14.27 56.25 21.62
C LYS A 255 14.90 55.24 22.57
N ASP A 256 16.07 55.33 23.05
CA ASP A 256 17.25 56.18 23.05
C ASP A 256 18.32 55.47 23.90
N LEU A 257 19.61 55.64 23.50
CA LEU A 257 20.82 55.83 24.32
C LEU A 257 21.27 54.60 25.20
N GLU A 258 22.53 54.22 25.31
CA GLU A 258 23.88 54.79 25.18
C GLU A 258 24.91 53.67 25.30
N GLU A 259 26.01 53.78 24.55
CA GLU A 259 27.41 53.62 24.82
C GLU A 259 27.94 52.48 25.73
N ASP A 260 28.83 51.64 25.25
CA ASP A 260 30.26 51.74 25.49
C ASP A 260 31.11 50.65 24.75
N LYS A 261 31.98 51.13 23.92
CA LYS A 261 33.39 50.81 23.65
C LYS A 261 33.97 49.42 23.72
N VAL A 262 34.51 49.01 22.54
CA VAL A 262 35.92 48.73 22.24
C VAL A 262 36.55 47.47 22.77
N LYS A 263 36.87 46.54 21.85
CA LYS A 263 38.25 46.10 21.49
C LYS A 263 38.22 44.89 20.55
N GLU A 264 38.60 45.05 19.30
CA GLU A 264 39.47 44.13 18.55
C GLU A 264 40.87 44.13 19.20
N PRO A 265 41.72 43.14 19.02
CA PRO A 265 42.17 42.60 17.76
C PRO A 265 42.77 41.17 17.76
N LYS A 266 43.05 40.68 16.53
CA LYS A 266 44.17 39.82 16.09
C LYS A 266 43.91 38.35 15.87
N GLU A 267 43.96 38.00 14.58
CA GLU A 267 44.47 36.75 14.02
C GLU A 267 45.85 36.36 14.61
N PRO A 268 46.20 35.07 14.63
CA PRO A 268 47.17 34.66 13.61
C PRO A 268 46.81 33.34 12.89
N GLN A 269 47.30 33.35 11.68
CA GLN A 269 47.40 32.33 10.66
C GLN A 269 48.29 31.13 11.10
N GLU A 270 48.14 30.08 10.26
CA GLU A 270 49.09 28.99 10.00
C GLU A 270 49.16 27.87 11.04
N ASP A 271 48.54 26.71 10.62
CA ASP A 271 49.21 25.41 10.57
C ASP A 271 48.16 24.29 10.47
N GLU A 272 47.73 23.96 9.24
CA GLU A 272 47.13 22.64 8.92
C GLU A 272 47.14 22.36 7.40
N LYS A 273 48.33 22.37 6.86
CA LYS A 273 48.64 21.72 5.58
C LYS A 273 49.77 20.73 5.82
N ILE A 274 49.49 19.56 6.30
CA ILE A 274 50.35 18.34 6.20
C ILE A 274 49.53 17.19 6.87
N LYS A 275 48.50 16.64 6.22
CA LYS A 275 47.95 15.31 6.56
C LYS A 275 47.08 14.68 5.45
N GLU A 276 47.08 15.22 4.25
CA GLU A 276 46.34 14.62 3.10
C GLU A 276 47.22 13.94 2.05
N ALA A 277 48.42 13.47 2.41
CA ALA A 277 49.33 12.85 1.44
C ALA A 277 49.89 11.49 1.88
N LYS A 278 49.15 10.69 2.68
CA LYS A 278 49.63 9.34 3.05
C LYS A 278 48.61 8.20 2.92
N ASP A 279 47.36 8.45 2.53
CA ASP A 279 46.37 7.38 2.37
C ASP A 279 46.00 7.06 0.91
N ALA A 280 46.85 7.42 -0.07
CA ALA A 280 46.65 7.18 -1.49
C ALA A 280 47.57 6.12 -2.12
N GLU A 281 48.33 5.36 -1.34
CA GLU A 281 49.32 4.41 -1.89
C GLU A 281 49.17 2.94 -1.46
N GLU A 282 48.10 2.56 -0.77
CA GLU A 282 47.90 1.17 -0.29
C GLU A 282 46.71 0.41 -0.85
N ILE A 283 46.12 0.84 -2.00
CA ILE A 283 45.11 0.07 -2.72
C ILE A 283 45.50 -0.06 -4.20
N LYS A 284 46.65 -0.68 -4.47
CA LYS A 284 47.08 -1.08 -5.82
C LYS A 284 47.80 -2.43 -5.84
N GLU A 285 47.29 -3.40 -5.14
CA GLU A 285 47.65 -4.79 -5.33
C GLU A 285 46.51 -5.63 -4.86
N ILE A 286 45.76 -6.17 -5.79
CA ILE A 286 44.95 -7.40 -5.84
C ILE A 286 43.81 -7.19 -6.87
N VAL A 287 44.10 -7.17 -8.14
CA VAL A 287 43.18 -7.60 -9.20
C VAL A 287 44.05 -8.21 -10.33
N GLU A 288 44.32 -9.50 -10.25
CA GLU A 288 44.65 -10.28 -11.44
C GLU A 288 43.36 -10.63 -12.20
N PRO A 289 43.35 -10.56 -13.53
CA PRO A 289 42.16 -10.89 -14.32
C PRO A 289 42.02 -12.39 -14.44
N VAL A 290 40.88 -12.92 -14.00
CA VAL A 290 40.42 -14.28 -14.34
C VAL A 290 39.94 -14.24 -15.79
N GLU A 291 40.69 -14.93 -16.66
CA GLU A 291 40.31 -15.25 -18.03
C GLU A 291 38.99 -16.07 -18.02
N THR A 292 37.97 -15.53 -18.65
CA THR A 292 36.74 -16.24 -18.96
C THR A 292 36.97 -17.07 -20.23
N GLU A 293 37.10 -18.38 -20.08
CA GLU A 293 36.95 -19.34 -21.18
C GLU A 293 35.48 -19.36 -21.63
N GLU A 294 35.26 -18.98 -22.88
CA GLU A 294 34.01 -19.21 -23.59
C GLU A 294 33.86 -20.72 -23.88
N PRO A 295 32.71 -21.37 -23.59
CA PRO A 295 32.43 -22.68 -24.15
C PRO A 295 31.86 -22.52 -25.56
N LYS A 296 32.56 -23.15 -26.50
CA LYS A 296 32.20 -23.30 -27.89
C LYS A 296 30.87 -24.05 -28.06
N GLU A 297 30.10 -23.54 -29.00
CA GLU A 297 28.92 -24.13 -29.61
C GLU A 297 29.05 -25.59 -29.97
N ASP A 298 28.13 -26.44 -29.49
CA ASP A 298 27.69 -27.67 -30.14
C ASP A 298 26.16 -27.61 -30.28
N GLU A 299 25.71 -26.82 -31.24
CA GLU A 299 24.40 -26.95 -31.89
C GLU A 299 24.49 -28.03 -32.97
N LYS A 300 23.96 -29.21 -32.67
CA LYS A 300 23.33 -30.16 -33.64
C LYS A 300 22.94 -31.44 -32.89
N GLY A 301 21.66 -31.61 -32.65
CA GLY A 301 21.17 -32.95 -32.32
C GLY A 301 20.00 -33.06 -31.35
N ASN A 302 19.03 -32.15 -31.35
CA ASN A 302 17.83 -32.37 -30.56
C ASN A 302 16.49 -31.86 -31.14
N GLU A 303 16.43 -31.57 -32.42
CA GLU A 303 15.15 -31.19 -33.10
C GLU A 303 14.36 -32.38 -33.69
N ALA A 304 14.82 -33.61 -33.55
CA ALA A 304 14.15 -34.77 -34.17
C ALA A 304 13.31 -35.65 -33.20
N LYS A 305 13.16 -35.26 -31.92
CA LYS A 305 12.39 -36.06 -30.93
C LYS A 305 11.15 -35.40 -30.37
N VAL A 306 10.82 -34.15 -30.74
CA VAL A 306 9.62 -33.47 -30.25
C VAL A 306 8.47 -33.49 -31.27
N ALA A 307 8.71 -33.88 -32.53
CA ALA A 307 7.68 -33.93 -33.57
C ALA A 307 6.90 -35.27 -33.63
N GLU A 308 7.29 -36.30 -32.88
CA GLU A 308 6.63 -37.62 -32.88
C GLU A 308 5.68 -37.88 -31.74
N ALA A 309 5.65 -36.98 -30.73
CA ALA A 309 4.78 -37.13 -29.53
C ALA A 309 3.47 -36.33 -29.60
N THR A 310 3.23 -35.58 -30.65
CA THR A 310 2.00 -34.78 -30.83
C THR A 310 1.03 -35.35 -31.86
N LYS A 311 1.40 -36.42 -32.60
CA LYS A 311 0.50 -37.07 -33.58
C LYS A 311 -0.36 -38.19 -32.98
N ASP A 312 0.00 -38.77 -31.85
CA ASP A 312 -0.75 -39.89 -31.25
C ASP A 312 -1.85 -39.41 -30.25
N LYS A 313 -2.10 -38.13 -30.12
CA LYS A 313 -3.18 -37.59 -29.29
C LYS A 313 -4.37 -36.96 -30.02
N GLU A 314 -4.30 -36.80 -31.32
CA GLU A 314 -5.42 -36.28 -32.12
C GLU A 314 -6.29 -37.40 -32.78
N GLU A 315 -5.83 -38.65 -32.77
CA GLU A 315 -6.58 -39.77 -33.40
C GLU A 315 -7.49 -40.57 -32.40
N SER A 316 -7.53 -40.21 -31.13
CA SER A 316 -8.33 -40.86 -30.09
C SER A 316 -9.56 -40.07 -29.62
N VAL A 317 -9.89 -38.93 -30.22
CA VAL A 317 -11.02 -38.08 -29.84
C VAL A 317 -12.15 -38.06 -30.86
N GLU A 318 -11.95 -38.61 -32.08
CA GLU A 318 -12.96 -38.61 -33.14
C GLU A 318 -13.86 -39.86 -33.24
N THR A 319 -13.76 -40.84 -32.32
CA THR A 319 -14.53 -42.11 -32.42
C THR A 319 -15.58 -42.34 -31.34
N GLU A 320 -15.88 -41.37 -30.45
CA GLU A 320 -16.89 -41.52 -29.42
C GLU A 320 -18.14 -40.62 -29.52
N GLU A 321 -18.35 -39.89 -30.63
CA GLU A 321 -19.55 -39.04 -30.81
C GLU A 321 -20.59 -39.58 -31.84
N GLN A 322 -20.67 -40.86 -32.05
CA GLN A 322 -21.79 -41.45 -32.84
C GLN A 322 -22.33 -42.71 -32.19
N LYS A 323 -23.14 -42.60 -31.18
CA LYS A 323 -24.22 -43.56 -30.79
C LYS A 323 -24.92 -43.06 -29.53
N GLU A 324 -26.11 -42.59 -29.72
CA GLU A 324 -27.31 -42.84 -28.91
C GLU A 324 -28.32 -41.71 -29.07
N ASP A 325 -29.22 -41.90 -30.07
CA ASP A 325 -30.57 -41.42 -30.02
C ASP A 325 -31.45 -42.58 -29.55
N PRO A 326 -32.36 -42.43 -28.60
CA PRO A 326 -33.56 -43.23 -28.53
C PRO A 326 -34.83 -42.39 -28.67
N LYS A 327 -35.54 -42.71 -29.69
CA LYS A 327 -37.01 -42.79 -29.95
C LYS A 327 -37.91 -42.24 -28.87
N VAL A 328 -38.69 -41.30 -29.33
CA VAL A 328 -40.01 -40.88 -28.85
C VAL A 328 -41.01 -42.04 -29.01
N ASP A 329 -41.71 -42.40 -27.95
CA ASP A 329 -43.02 -43.08 -28.04
C ASP A 329 -44.04 -42.29 -27.21
N SER A 330 -44.99 -41.80 -28.00
CA SER A 330 -46.22 -41.21 -27.60
C SER A 330 -47.20 -42.27 -27.05
N LYS A 331 -47.77 -42.06 -25.86
CA LYS A 331 -49.12 -42.57 -25.55
C LYS A 331 -49.80 -41.60 -24.60
N SER A 332 -50.84 -41.00 -25.18
CA SER A 332 -52.02 -40.43 -24.57
C SER A 332 -52.79 -41.48 -23.74
N GLU A 333 -53.25 -41.11 -22.55
CA GLU A 333 -54.55 -41.53 -22.05
C GLU A 333 -55.08 -40.56 -20.99
N GLU A 334 -56.29 -40.19 -21.24
CA GLU A 334 -57.30 -39.35 -20.60
C GLU A 334 -57.80 -39.91 -19.27
N VAL A 335 -58.57 -39.01 -18.61
CA VAL A 335 -59.71 -39.28 -17.69
C VAL A 335 -59.27 -39.51 -16.23
N GLU A 336 -59.78 -38.82 -15.18
CA GLU A 336 -61.23 -38.51 -14.86
C GLU A 336 -61.24 -37.52 -13.65
N GLU A 337 -62.29 -36.72 -13.68
CA GLU A 337 -62.83 -35.92 -12.59
C GLU A 337 -63.22 -36.73 -11.33
N GLY A 338 -63.15 -36.12 -10.19
CA GLY A 338 -63.71 -36.65 -8.96
C GLY A 338 -63.72 -35.61 -7.82
N ARG A 339 -64.83 -34.94 -7.74
CA ARG A 339 -65.43 -34.09 -6.72
C ARG A 339 -65.48 -34.69 -5.32
N GLU A 340 -65.53 -33.76 -4.35
CA GLU A 340 -66.24 -33.83 -3.06
C GLU A 340 -65.57 -34.69 -1.96
N THR A 341 -65.18 -34.11 -0.86
CA THR A 341 -65.96 -33.40 0.20
C THR A 341 -64.93 -32.58 1.05
#